data_f0f53320c012f2ac1100d036128dfdd4
#
_entry.id   f0f53320c012f2ac1100d036128dfdd4
#
_cell.length_a   1.000
_cell.length_b   1.000
_cell.length_c   1.000
_cell.angle_alpha   90.00
_cell.angle_beta   90.00
_cell.angle_gamma   90.00
#
_symmetry.space_group_name_H-M   'P 1'
#
loop_
_entity.id
_entity.type
_entity.pdbx_description
1 polymer ?
#
loop_
_entity_poly.entity_id
_entity_poly.type
_entity_poly.pdbx_seq_one_letter_code
_entity_poly.pdbx_strand_id
1 'polypeptide(L)'
;MISIDTFLRLASAPLNTWPGALVVAALSVLFAIGVHRVGARILGRIARPYPLMSVVLHYIDRPALVLLIILGLGFVLVEAPDTLPFALALRDLLTVLLIVSLTYLAVRSVGAVAEAIVQANPLDSQDNLHARRIHTQARVLARSVMVVLVIIGFGGALMTFPAVRQIGASLLASAGVAGLVAGIAARPVLGNLIAGLQIALSQPIRLDDVVVIEGEWGRVEEITGTYVSIRIWDQRRQIVPLQWFIENPFTNWTRNSSQIIGTVFLYVDYRMPLAPLREELDRILQTAPEWDGRVQVLQVTDATEKSMQLRVLVSSFDSGLNWDLRCRVREGLVTYVQSAYPHFLPRTRADWSPEGEHVDFAPPLERSAGLPSRSSHTANTEADPVASRGERHGPDPAAHAAASTAPEKKQAVDMESADSPR
;
A
#
# COMPACT_ATOMS: atom_id res chain seq x y z
N MET A 1 -39.90 -21.29 40.97
CA MET A 1 -39.25 -20.80 39.76
C MET A 1 -40.36 -20.44 38.79
N ILE A 2 -40.72 -19.14 38.69
CA ILE A 2 -41.76 -18.67 37.77
C ILE A 2 -41.17 -18.81 36.37
N SER A 3 -41.86 -19.56 35.49
CA SER A 3 -41.39 -19.73 34.12
C SER A 3 -41.38 -18.38 33.39
N ILE A 4 -40.45 -18.17 32.47
CA ILE A 4 -40.33 -16.96 31.64
C ILE A 4 -41.67 -16.66 30.96
N ASP A 5 -42.41 -17.72 30.52
CA ASP A 5 -43.75 -17.61 29.93
C ASP A 5 -44.80 -17.07 30.89
N THR A 6 -44.74 -17.41 32.19
CA THR A 6 -45.67 -16.90 33.22
C THR A 6 -45.39 -15.43 33.51
N PHE A 7 -44.12 -15.02 33.52
CA PHE A 7 -43.72 -13.62 33.65
C PHE A 7 -44.15 -12.79 32.43
N LEU A 8 -43.97 -13.29 31.20
CA LEU A 8 -44.41 -12.61 30.01
C LEU A 8 -45.93 -12.47 29.92
N ARG A 9 -46.70 -13.49 30.34
CA ARG A 9 -48.19 -13.42 30.41
C ARG A 9 -48.68 -12.44 31.50
N LEU A 10 -48.03 -12.35 32.63
CA LEU A 10 -48.32 -11.37 33.68
C LEU A 10 -47.95 -9.96 33.24
N ALA A 11 -46.89 -9.79 32.49
CA ALA A 11 -46.46 -8.49 31.96
C ALA A 11 -47.35 -8.01 30.79
N SER A 12 -47.93 -8.91 29.99
CA SER A 12 -48.82 -8.56 28.87
C SER A 12 -50.31 -8.42 29.26
N ALA A 13 -50.73 -8.91 30.43
CA ALA A 13 -52.11 -8.80 30.91
C ALA A 13 -52.69 -7.35 30.92
N PRO A 14 -51.91 -6.31 31.30
CA PRO A 14 -52.38 -4.93 31.24
C PRO A 14 -52.51 -4.39 29.79
N LEU A 15 -51.88 -5.02 28.79
CA LEU A 15 -51.87 -4.53 27.40
C LEU A 15 -53.17 -4.87 26.65
N ASN A 16 -54.06 -5.69 27.24
CA ASN A 16 -55.34 -6.06 26.62
C ASN A 16 -56.37 -4.94 26.60
N THR A 17 -56.11 -3.84 27.27
CA THR A 17 -56.98 -2.66 27.34
C THR A 17 -56.18 -1.39 27.13
N TRP A 18 -56.76 -0.37 26.49
CA TRP A 18 -56.11 0.93 26.28
C TRP A 18 -55.59 1.56 27.60
N PRO A 19 -56.34 1.61 28.69
CA PRO A 19 -55.84 2.15 29.96
C PRO A 19 -54.57 1.45 30.44
N GLY A 20 -54.51 0.10 30.34
CA GLY A 20 -53.33 -0.67 30.72
C GLY A 20 -52.15 -0.42 29.78
N ALA A 21 -52.39 -0.39 28.48
CA ALA A 21 -51.37 -0.08 27.48
C ALA A 21 -50.77 1.34 27.68
N LEU A 22 -51.61 2.32 28.06
CA LEU A 22 -51.12 3.68 28.37
C LEU A 22 -50.24 3.72 29.63
N VAL A 23 -50.56 2.94 30.65
CA VAL A 23 -49.73 2.86 31.86
C VAL A 23 -48.37 2.25 31.54
N VAL A 24 -48.34 1.14 30.77
CA VAL A 24 -47.09 0.51 30.35
C VAL A 24 -46.29 1.43 29.45
N ALA A 25 -46.93 2.16 28.52
CA ALA A 25 -46.30 3.18 27.68
C ALA A 25 -45.67 4.31 28.50
N ALA A 26 -46.39 4.82 29.53
CA ALA A 26 -45.83 5.84 30.41
C ALA A 26 -44.61 5.32 31.22
N LEU A 27 -44.65 4.08 31.70
CA LEU A 27 -43.53 3.46 32.38
C LEU A 27 -42.35 3.24 31.43
N SER A 28 -42.60 2.83 30.17
CA SER A 28 -41.57 2.68 29.13
C SER A 28 -40.89 4.01 28.80
N VAL A 29 -41.67 5.10 28.70
CA VAL A 29 -41.12 6.46 28.51
C VAL A 29 -40.26 6.89 29.69
N LEU A 30 -40.73 6.68 30.91
CA LEU A 30 -39.94 6.99 32.11
C LEU A 30 -38.66 6.18 32.18
N PHE A 31 -38.72 4.91 31.81
CA PHE A 31 -37.57 4.04 31.73
C PHE A 31 -36.57 4.54 30.65
N ALA A 32 -37.04 4.86 29.45
CA ALA A 32 -36.24 5.43 28.37
C ALA A 32 -35.52 6.73 28.79
N ILE A 33 -36.23 7.62 29.48
CA ILE A 33 -35.65 8.85 30.03
C ILE A 33 -34.58 8.52 31.10
N GLY A 34 -34.84 7.52 31.96
CA GLY A 34 -33.88 7.04 32.95
C GLY A 34 -32.60 6.52 32.35
N VAL A 35 -32.74 5.60 31.37
CA VAL A 35 -31.63 5.02 30.62
C VAL A 35 -30.84 6.12 29.89
N HIS A 36 -31.53 7.05 29.22
CA HIS A 36 -30.87 8.17 28.54
C HIS A 36 -30.07 9.04 29.52
N ARG A 37 -30.66 9.43 30.67
CA ARG A 37 -29.97 10.25 31.69
C ARG A 37 -28.73 9.56 32.25
N VAL A 38 -28.83 8.26 32.52
CA VAL A 38 -27.67 7.47 32.99
C VAL A 38 -26.62 7.36 31.92
N GLY A 39 -27.01 7.00 30.68
CA GLY A 39 -26.13 6.91 29.52
C GLY A 39 -25.43 8.23 29.24
N ALA A 40 -26.17 9.35 29.19
CA ALA A 40 -25.62 10.69 28.98
C ALA A 40 -24.60 11.09 30.06
N ARG A 41 -24.84 10.72 31.34
CA ARG A 41 -23.86 10.97 32.42
C ARG A 41 -22.58 10.14 32.24
N ILE A 42 -22.71 8.86 31.91
CA ILE A 42 -21.58 7.96 31.71
C ILE A 42 -20.75 8.42 30.49
N LEU A 43 -21.40 8.60 29.33
CA LEU A 43 -20.78 9.06 28.12
C LEU A 43 -20.15 10.45 28.30
N GLY A 44 -20.85 11.38 28.95
CA GLY A 44 -20.32 12.71 29.25
C GLY A 44 -19.10 12.67 30.18
N ARG A 45 -19.01 11.70 31.10
CA ARG A 45 -17.82 11.51 31.96
C ARG A 45 -16.65 10.98 31.15
N ILE A 46 -16.87 10.01 30.25
CA ILE A 46 -15.86 9.43 29.36
C ILE A 46 -15.38 10.46 28.30
N ALA A 47 -16.27 11.30 27.80
CA ALA A 47 -15.98 12.29 26.78
C ALA A 47 -15.24 13.54 27.31
N ARG A 48 -15.25 13.80 28.61
CA ARG A 48 -14.59 15.00 29.19
C ARG A 48 -13.17 15.23 28.78
N PRO A 49 -12.27 14.22 28.72
CA PRO A 49 -10.89 14.42 28.28
C PRO A 49 -10.76 14.64 26.74
N TYR A 50 -11.85 14.41 25.98
CA TYR A 50 -11.83 14.47 24.53
C TYR A 50 -12.77 15.58 24.01
N PRO A 51 -12.27 16.79 23.67
CA PRO A 51 -13.09 17.93 23.28
C PRO A 51 -13.98 17.65 22.06
N LEU A 52 -13.47 16.92 21.06
CA LEU A 52 -14.23 16.51 19.88
C LEU A 52 -15.46 15.66 20.24
N MET A 53 -15.28 14.69 21.15
CA MET A 53 -16.33 13.79 21.58
C MET A 53 -17.41 14.50 22.39
N SER A 54 -17.04 15.51 23.18
CA SER A 54 -17.98 16.31 23.96
C SER A 54 -18.90 17.13 23.06
N VAL A 55 -18.40 17.70 21.96
CA VAL A 55 -19.19 18.41 20.95
C VAL A 55 -20.18 17.45 20.30
N VAL A 56 -19.74 16.30 19.84
CA VAL A 56 -20.60 15.28 19.21
C VAL A 56 -21.72 14.84 20.13
N LEU A 57 -21.41 14.53 21.38
CA LEU A 57 -22.42 14.12 22.39
C LEU A 57 -23.47 15.20 22.63
N HIS A 58 -23.06 16.46 22.69
CA HIS A 58 -24.00 17.56 22.88
C HIS A 58 -25.04 17.66 21.73
N TYR A 59 -24.61 17.45 20.48
CA TYR A 59 -25.50 17.50 19.32
C TYR A 59 -26.43 16.28 19.21
N ILE A 60 -26.01 15.11 19.72
CA ILE A 60 -26.73 13.84 19.63
C ILE A 60 -27.72 13.65 20.80
N ASP A 61 -27.52 14.33 21.93
CA ASP A 61 -28.24 14.11 23.20
C ASP A 61 -29.77 14.13 23.00
N ARG A 62 -30.32 15.20 22.44
CA ARG A 62 -31.77 15.31 22.21
C ARG A 62 -32.32 14.31 21.17
N PRO A 63 -31.71 14.13 19.98
CA PRO A 63 -32.11 13.09 19.04
C PRO A 63 -32.11 11.68 19.64
N ALA A 64 -31.10 11.34 20.43
CA ALA A 64 -30.99 10.02 21.09
C ALA A 64 -32.13 9.80 22.10
N LEU A 65 -32.51 10.83 22.86
CA LEU A 65 -33.67 10.74 23.78
C LEU A 65 -34.95 10.45 23.00
N VAL A 66 -35.21 11.19 21.93
CA VAL A 66 -36.40 11.01 21.07
C VAL A 66 -36.46 9.60 20.50
N LEU A 67 -35.33 9.11 20.00
CA LEU A 67 -35.23 7.74 19.46
C LEU A 67 -35.54 6.69 20.53
N LEU A 68 -34.98 6.82 21.73
CA LEU A 68 -35.21 5.89 22.83
C LEU A 68 -36.69 5.88 23.27
N ILE A 69 -37.35 7.04 23.31
CA ILE A 69 -38.78 7.14 23.62
C ILE A 69 -39.62 6.42 22.59
N ILE A 70 -39.37 6.68 21.28
CA ILE A 70 -40.11 6.05 20.17
C ILE A 70 -39.88 4.54 20.16
N LEU A 71 -38.65 4.08 20.42
CA LEU A 71 -38.30 2.67 20.48
C LEU A 71 -39.03 1.99 21.66
N GLY A 72 -39.08 2.64 22.83
CA GLY A 72 -39.82 2.14 23.99
C GLY A 72 -41.33 2.06 23.75
N LEU A 73 -41.94 3.08 23.12
CA LEU A 73 -43.35 3.06 22.73
C LEU A 73 -43.63 1.99 21.67
N GLY A 74 -42.72 1.83 20.67
CA GLY A 74 -42.83 0.79 19.67
C GLY A 74 -42.85 -0.61 20.29
N PHE A 75 -41.96 -0.89 21.27
CA PHE A 75 -41.92 -2.16 21.97
C PHE A 75 -43.28 -2.45 22.69
N VAL A 76 -43.86 -1.48 23.35
CA VAL A 76 -45.15 -1.63 24.02
C VAL A 76 -46.27 -1.96 23.03
N LEU A 77 -46.28 -1.33 21.86
CA LEU A 77 -47.31 -1.56 20.83
C LEU A 77 -47.11 -2.88 20.05
N VAL A 78 -45.91 -3.41 19.97
CA VAL A 78 -45.64 -4.72 19.34
C VAL A 78 -46.25 -5.82 20.23
N GLU A 79 -46.20 -5.69 21.56
CA GLU A 79 -46.76 -6.64 22.52
C GLU A 79 -48.28 -6.45 22.71
N ALA A 80 -48.87 -5.33 22.29
CA ALA A 80 -50.32 -5.08 22.39
C ALA A 80 -51.07 -5.94 21.37
N PRO A 81 -52.24 -6.56 21.77
CA PRO A 81 -53.00 -7.41 20.88
C PRO A 81 -53.64 -6.62 19.72
N ASP A 82 -53.77 -7.24 18.55
CA ASP A 82 -54.36 -6.66 17.36
C ASP A 82 -55.86 -6.38 17.48
N THR A 83 -56.48 -6.89 18.52
CA THR A 83 -57.92 -6.65 18.84
C THR A 83 -58.19 -5.24 19.30
N LEU A 84 -57.16 -4.47 19.69
CA LEU A 84 -57.37 -3.07 20.08
C LEU A 84 -57.60 -2.19 18.83
N PRO A 85 -58.67 -1.38 18.83
CA PRO A 85 -58.95 -0.48 17.69
C PRO A 85 -57.80 0.48 17.48
N PHE A 86 -57.42 0.72 16.23
CA PHE A 86 -56.31 1.61 15.79
C PHE A 86 -54.88 1.12 16.14
N ALA A 87 -54.69 -0.06 16.78
CA ALA A 87 -53.36 -0.55 17.15
C ALA A 87 -52.43 -0.70 15.92
N LEU A 88 -52.94 -1.23 14.81
CA LEU A 88 -52.19 -1.37 13.55
C LEU A 88 -51.73 -0.01 12.96
N ALA A 89 -52.68 0.95 12.88
CA ALA A 89 -52.36 2.28 12.40
C ALA A 89 -51.31 3.00 13.25
N LEU A 90 -51.36 2.78 14.56
CA LEU A 90 -50.40 3.37 15.50
C LEU A 90 -49.03 2.67 15.41
N ARG A 91 -48.95 1.37 15.11
CA ARG A 91 -47.72 0.65 14.81
C ARG A 91 -47.05 1.19 13.55
N ASP A 92 -47.84 1.39 12.47
CA ASP A 92 -47.31 1.96 11.22
C ASP A 92 -46.78 3.38 11.45
N LEU A 93 -47.53 4.21 12.18
CA LEU A 93 -47.10 5.54 12.57
C LEU A 93 -45.80 5.53 13.39
N LEU A 94 -45.69 4.69 14.41
CA LEU A 94 -44.48 4.59 15.23
C LEU A 94 -43.30 4.03 14.42
N THR A 95 -43.53 3.11 13.47
CA THR A 95 -42.50 2.60 12.58
C THR A 95 -41.93 3.73 11.73
N VAL A 96 -42.78 4.56 11.14
CA VAL A 96 -42.36 5.76 10.39
C VAL A 96 -41.59 6.72 11.29
N LEU A 97 -42.12 7.03 12.46
CA LEU A 97 -41.46 7.90 13.44
C LEU A 97 -40.10 7.35 13.88
N LEU A 98 -39.97 6.03 14.02
CA LEU A 98 -38.71 5.36 14.33
C LEU A 98 -37.67 5.56 13.19
N ILE A 99 -38.07 5.32 11.94
CA ILE A 99 -37.22 5.51 10.79
C ILE A 99 -36.79 6.98 10.66
N VAL A 100 -37.74 7.91 10.80
CA VAL A 100 -37.46 9.36 10.75
C VAL A 100 -36.54 9.80 11.88
N SER A 101 -36.79 9.31 13.11
CA SER A 101 -35.95 9.62 14.28
C SER A 101 -34.53 9.05 14.13
N LEU A 102 -34.42 7.82 13.62
CA LEU A 102 -33.11 7.19 13.34
C LEU A 102 -32.36 7.96 12.25
N THR A 103 -33.06 8.34 11.18
CA THR A 103 -32.48 9.18 10.09
C THR A 103 -32.03 10.53 10.64
N TYR A 104 -32.87 11.17 11.46
CA TYR A 104 -32.55 12.46 12.08
C TYR A 104 -31.33 12.34 13.01
N LEU A 105 -31.25 11.28 13.82
CA LEU A 105 -30.08 11.01 14.66
C LEU A 105 -28.82 10.83 13.81
N ALA A 106 -28.90 10.04 12.72
CA ALA A 106 -27.77 9.81 11.83
C ALA A 106 -27.29 11.11 11.17
N VAL A 107 -28.21 11.93 10.63
CA VAL A 107 -27.92 13.23 10.04
C VAL A 107 -27.27 14.18 11.05
N ARG A 108 -27.83 14.23 12.29
CA ARG A 108 -27.27 15.06 13.37
C ARG A 108 -25.89 14.60 13.80
N SER A 109 -25.64 13.28 13.79
CA SER A 109 -24.32 12.70 14.12
C SER A 109 -23.27 13.11 13.11
N VAL A 110 -23.59 13.05 11.80
CA VAL A 110 -22.70 13.52 10.73
C VAL A 110 -22.40 15.01 10.87
N GLY A 111 -23.45 15.82 11.12
CA GLY A 111 -23.29 17.25 11.37
C GLY A 111 -22.43 17.57 12.57
N ALA A 112 -22.62 16.83 13.67
CA ALA A 112 -21.83 16.97 14.90
C ALA A 112 -20.34 16.67 14.68
N VAL A 113 -20.02 15.62 13.93
CA VAL A 113 -18.64 15.27 13.57
C VAL A 113 -18.00 16.38 12.70
N ALA A 114 -18.74 16.87 11.72
CA ALA A 114 -18.25 17.98 10.86
C ALA A 114 -17.99 19.24 11.68
N GLU A 115 -18.90 19.59 12.60
CA GLU A 115 -18.74 20.74 13.50
C GLU A 115 -17.56 20.56 14.46
N ALA A 116 -17.36 19.36 15.01
CA ALA A 116 -16.23 19.04 15.85
C ALA A 116 -14.90 19.21 15.10
N ILE A 117 -14.82 18.75 13.82
CA ILE A 117 -13.63 18.94 12.97
C ILE A 117 -13.37 20.44 12.72
N VAL A 118 -14.44 21.21 12.45
CA VAL A 118 -14.33 22.66 12.22
C VAL A 118 -13.83 23.37 13.48
N GLN A 119 -14.34 23.04 14.66
CA GLN A 119 -13.90 23.63 15.93
C GLN A 119 -12.48 23.26 16.32
N ALA A 120 -12.01 22.07 15.92
CA ALA A 120 -10.62 21.64 16.14
C ALA A 120 -9.60 22.41 15.26
N ASN A 121 -10.06 23.09 14.20
CA ASN A 121 -9.20 23.82 13.28
C ASN A 121 -9.63 25.30 13.20
N PRO A 122 -9.32 26.14 14.21
CA PRO A 122 -9.76 27.53 14.23
C PRO A 122 -9.10 28.35 13.10
N LEU A 123 -9.83 29.34 12.59
CA LEU A 123 -9.38 30.20 11.50
C LEU A 123 -8.58 31.43 11.96
N ASP A 124 -8.35 31.58 13.26
CA ASP A 124 -7.77 32.79 13.87
C ASP A 124 -6.25 32.89 13.75
N SER A 125 -5.58 31.90 13.14
CA SER A 125 -4.12 31.94 12.89
C SER A 125 -3.79 32.78 11.64
N GLN A 126 -2.62 33.43 11.61
CA GLN A 126 -2.14 34.24 10.48
C GLN A 126 -1.99 33.39 9.21
N ASP A 127 -1.63 32.11 9.33
CA ASP A 127 -1.66 31.13 8.23
C ASP A 127 -2.81 30.13 8.43
N ASN A 128 -3.96 30.46 7.87
CA ASN A 128 -5.20 29.68 7.99
C ASN A 128 -5.58 28.89 6.73
N LEU A 129 -4.67 28.78 5.74
CA LEU A 129 -4.94 28.09 4.48
C LEU A 129 -5.32 26.60 4.71
N HIS A 130 -4.61 25.94 5.60
CA HIS A 130 -4.89 24.55 5.96
C HIS A 130 -6.26 24.40 6.64
N ALA A 131 -6.58 25.25 7.59
CA ALA A 131 -7.87 25.26 8.30
C ALA A 131 -9.04 25.52 7.34
N ARG A 132 -8.93 26.47 6.41
CA ARG A 132 -9.96 26.75 5.38
C ARG A 132 -10.23 25.55 4.49
N ARG A 133 -9.16 24.83 4.10
CA ARG A 133 -9.28 23.60 3.29
C ARG A 133 -10.06 22.53 4.06
N ILE A 134 -9.70 22.26 5.32
CA ILE A 134 -10.39 21.29 6.17
C ILE A 134 -11.85 21.65 6.36
N HIS A 135 -12.17 22.93 6.66
CA HIS A 135 -13.56 23.41 6.81
C HIS A 135 -14.40 23.13 5.57
N THR A 136 -13.86 23.45 4.38
CA THR A 136 -14.59 23.23 3.11
C THR A 136 -14.80 21.74 2.87
N GLN A 137 -13.75 20.94 3.04
CA GLN A 137 -13.82 19.47 2.84
C GLN A 137 -14.81 18.82 3.82
N ALA A 138 -14.73 19.15 5.11
CA ALA A 138 -15.62 18.58 6.14
C ALA A 138 -17.09 18.91 5.86
N ARG A 139 -17.40 20.17 5.49
CA ARG A 139 -18.77 20.59 5.19
C ARG A 139 -19.33 19.95 3.93
N VAL A 140 -18.52 19.87 2.86
CA VAL A 140 -18.96 19.24 1.60
C VAL A 140 -19.22 17.75 1.83
N LEU A 141 -18.27 17.04 2.46
CA LEU A 141 -18.41 15.62 2.74
C LEU A 141 -19.61 15.34 3.64
N ALA A 142 -19.77 16.08 4.74
CA ALA A 142 -20.89 15.93 5.63
C ALA A 142 -22.22 16.15 4.90
N ARG A 143 -22.34 17.20 4.06
CA ARG A 143 -23.56 17.47 3.30
C ARG A 143 -23.89 16.33 2.33
N SER A 144 -22.89 15.78 1.64
CA SER A 144 -23.08 14.64 0.73
C SER A 144 -23.60 13.42 1.47
N VAL A 145 -22.99 13.07 2.63
CA VAL A 145 -23.43 11.94 3.46
C VAL A 145 -24.83 12.17 4.02
N MET A 146 -25.16 13.39 4.48
CA MET A 146 -26.49 13.74 4.98
C MET A 146 -27.58 13.55 3.91
N VAL A 147 -27.31 13.96 2.66
CA VAL A 147 -28.26 13.78 1.54
C VAL A 147 -28.52 12.29 1.32
N VAL A 148 -27.49 11.46 1.29
CA VAL A 148 -27.63 9.99 1.14
C VAL A 148 -28.45 9.41 2.27
N LEU A 149 -28.19 9.79 3.52
CA LEU A 149 -28.94 9.33 4.70
C LEU A 149 -30.42 9.71 4.62
N VAL A 150 -30.72 10.93 4.18
CA VAL A 150 -32.11 11.40 4.01
C VAL A 150 -32.81 10.59 2.91
N ILE A 151 -32.16 10.31 1.79
CA ILE A 151 -32.73 9.48 0.70
C ILE A 151 -33.05 8.07 1.22
N ILE A 152 -32.09 7.44 1.93
CA ILE A 152 -32.29 6.11 2.52
C ILE A 152 -33.43 6.12 3.53
N GLY A 153 -33.46 7.09 4.44
CA GLY A 153 -34.51 7.21 5.45
C GLY A 153 -35.89 7.46 4.83
N PHE A 154 -35.96 8.31 3.82
CA PHE A 154 -37.21 8.58 3.11
C PHE A 154 -37.72 7.33 2.36
N GLY A 155 -36.84 6.63 1.63
CA GLY A 155 -37.18 5.38 0.97
C GLY A 155 -37.65 4.31 1.96
N GLY A 156 -36.95 4.18 3.11
CA GLY A 156 -37.36 3.29 4.20
C GLY A 156 -38.73 3.64 4.79
N ALA A 157 -39.01 4.92 5.02
CA ALA A 157 -40.32 5.38 5.50
C ALA A 157 -41.44 5.07 4.50
N LEU A 158 -41.21 5.25 3.18
CA LEU A 158 -42.18 4.88 2.14
C LEU A 158 -42.50 3.38 2.14
N MET A 159 -41.52 2.50 2.45
CA MET A 159 -41.72 1.06 2.48
C MET A 159 -42.69 0.58 3.58
N THR A 160 -42.95 1.42 4.59
CA THR A 160 -43.90 1.11 5.67
C THR A 160 -45.34 1.06 5.13
N PHE A 161 -45.67 1.86 4.13
CA PHE A 161 -47.03 1.94 3.60
C PHE A 161 -47.22 0.99 2.38
N PRO A 162 -48.17 0.02 2.45
CA PRO A 162 -48.41 -0.92 1.36
C PRO A 162 -48.65 -0.29 -0.01
N ALA A 163 -49.39 0.84 -0.04
CA ALA A 163 -49.75 1.53 -1.28
C ALA A 163 -48.56 2.14 -2.03
N VAL A 164 -47.49 2.51 -1.32
CA VAL A 164 -46.30 3.16 -1.91
C VAL A 164 -45.00 2.35 -1.71
N ARG A 165 -45.10 1.14 -1.16
CA ARG A 165 -43.95 0.26 -0.88
C ARG A 165 -43.09 0.02 -2.12
N GLN A 166 -43.73 -0.13 -3.29
CA GLN A 166 -43.01 -0.35 -4.55
C GLN A 166 -42.16 0.85 -4.93
N ILE A 167 -42.63 2.07 -4.67
CA ILE A 167 -41.86 3.30 -4.92
C ILE A 167 -40.64 3.34 -3.99
N GLY A 168 -40.85 3.08 -2.68
CA GLY A 168 -39.74 3.01 -1.72
C GLY A 168 -38.70 1.96 -2.09
N ALA A 169 -39.13 0.77 -2.48
CA ALA A 169 -38.26 -0.30 -2.93
C ALA A 169 -37.46 0.07 -4.18
N SER A 170 -38.11 0.69 -5.19
CA SER A 170 -37.44 1.19 -6.41
C SER A 170 -36.40 2.24 -6.10
N LEU A 171 -36.72 3.18 -5.18
CA LEU A 171 -35.78 4.23 -4.75
C LEU A 171 -34.54 3.64 -4.07
N LEU A 172 -34.74 2.70 -3.15
CA LEU A 172 -33.63 2.03 -2.48
C LEU A 172 -32.82 1.14 -3.42
N ALA A 173 -33.47 0.44 -4.38
CA ALA A 173 -32.77 -0.32 -5.40
C ALA A 173 -31.91 0.58 -6.28
N SER A 174 -32.44 1.72 -6.72
CA SER A 174 -31.70 2.71 -7.51
C SER A 174 -30.53 3.30 -6.70
N ALA A 175 -30.75 3.61 -5.43
CA ALA A 175 -29.70 4.08 -4.54
C ALA A 175 -28.61 3.00 -4.33
N GLY A 176 -29.00 1.71 -4.29
CA GLY A 176 -28.07 0.59 -4.20
C GLY A 176 -27.20 0.46 -5.44
N VAL A 177 -27.77 0.57 -6.64
CA VAL A 177 -27.02 0.58 -7.92
C VAL A 177 -26.08 1.79 -7.97
N ALA A 178 -26.57 2.99 -7.63
CA ALA A 178 -25.74 4.19 -7.58
C ALA A 178 -24.59 4.03 -6.55
N GLY A 179 -24.86 3.40 -5.41
CA GLY A 179 -23.87 3.08 -4.39
C GLY A 179 -22.80 2.10 -4.89
N LEU A 180 -23.19 1.07 -5.67
CA LEU A 180 -22.27 0.14 -6.29
C LEU A 180 -21.32 0.85 -7.27
N VAL A 181 -21.88 1.68 -8.15
CA VAL A 181 -21.09 2.47 -9.11
C VAL A 181 -20.14 3.43 -8.38
N ALA A 182 -20.63 4.14 -7.36
CA ALA A 182 -19.80 5.01 -6.53
C ALA A 182 -18.71 4.24 -5.77
N GLY A 183 -19.02 3.03 -5.28
CA GLY A 183 -18.05 2.16 -4.62
C GLY A 183 -16.93 1.72 -5.55
N ILE A 184 -17.25 1.34 -6.78
CA ILE A 184 -16.25 1.00 -7.81
C ILE A 184 -15.39 2.22 -8.14
N ALA A 185 -16.02 3.39 -8.32
CA ALA A 185 -15.29 4.63 -8.57
C ALA A 185 -14.38 5.06 -7.40
N ALA A 186 -14.74 4.71 -6.17
CA ALA A 186 -13.95 4.98 -4.95
C ALA A 186 -12.83 3.96 -4.71
N ARG A 187 -12.75 2.86 -5.47
CA ARG A 187 -11.75 1.78 -5.28
C ARG A 187 -10.31 2.28 -5.14
N PRO A 188 -9.82 3.24 -5.97
CA PRO A 188 -8.43 3.72 -5.83
C PRO A 188 -8.18 4.44 -4.50
N VAL A 189 -9.17 5.17 -3.99
CA VAL A 189 -9.06 5.88 -2.70
C VAL A 189 -9.02 4.88 -1.54
N LEU A 190 -9.91 3.88 -1.56
CA LEU A 190 -9.94 2.82 -0.55
C LEU A 190 -8.68 1.94 -0.63
N GLY A 191 -8.18 1.65 -1.84
CA GLY A 191 -6.94 0.92 -2.05
C GLY A 191 -5.74 1.61 -1.39
N ASN A 192 -5.59 2.91 -1.59
CA ASN A 192 -4.53 3.69 -0.94
C ASN A 192 -4.68 3.73 0.60
N LEU A 193 -5.91 3.84 1.11
CA LEU A 193 -6.15 3.84 2.56
C LEU A 193 -5.76 2.49 3.19
N ILE A 194 -6.16 1.38 2.57
CA ILE A 194 -5.82 0.02 3.01
C ILE A 194 -4.32 -0.20 2.91
N ALA A 195 -3.68 0.23 1.80
CA ALA A 195 -2.24 0.15 1.61
C ALA A 195 -1.50 0.94 2.70
N GLY A 196 -1.97 2.13 3.05
CA GLY A 196 -1.41 2.93 4.14
C GLY A 196 -1.46 2.23 5.49
N LEU A 197 -2.60 1.62 5.82
CA LEU A 197 -2.74 0.82 7.04
C LEU A 197 -1.80 -0.41 7.02
N GLN A 198 -1.72 -1.10 5.90
CA GLN A 198 -0.85 -2.26 5.73
C GLN A 198 0.63 -1.88 5.86
N ILE A 199 1.06 -0.78 5.23
CA ILE A 199 2.43 -0.25 5.35
C ILE A 199 2.73 0.14 6.79
N ALA A 200 1.80 0.78 7.50
CA ALA A 200 1.97 1.15 8.90
C ALA A 200 2.13 -0.08 9.83
N LEU A 201 1.41 -1.17 9.56
CA LEU A 201 1.47 -2.41 10.35
C LEU A 201 2.67 -3.29 10.02
N SER A 202 2.93 -3.54 8.72
CA SER A 202 3.98 -4.47 8.26
C SER A 202 5.32 -3.78 8.01
N GLN A 203 5.31 -2.46 7.86
CA GLN A 203 6.48 -1.61 7.65
C GLN A 203 7.44 -2.14 6.56
N PRO A 204 7.00 -2.43 5.33
CA PRO A 204 7.89 -2.88 4.26
C PRO A 204 8.88 -1.78 3.86
N ILE A 205 8.53 -0.52 4.09
CA ILE A 205 9.35 0.68 3.95
C ILE A 205 9.26 1.52 5.23
N ARG A 206 10.32 2.25 5.54
CA ARG A 206 10.41 3.19 6.67
C ARG A 206 10.95 4.54 6.20
N LEU A 207 10.80 5.57 7.02
CA LEU A 207 11.49 6.82 6.79
C LEU A 207 13.00 6.58 6.76
N ASP A 208 13.69 7.29 5.89
CA ASP A 208 15.13 7.21 5.66
C ASP A 208 15.62 5.91 4.98
N ASP A 209 14.74 4.96 4.64
CA ASP A 209 15.11 3.79 3.83
C ASP A 209 15.61 4.19 2.44
N VAL A 210 16.64 3.48 1.98
CA VAL A 210 17.11 3.58 0.59
C VAL A 210 16.42 2.52 -0.25
N VAL A 211 15.66 2.98 -1.24
CA VAL A 211 14.86 2.12 -2.11
C VAL A 211 15.20 2.34 -3.59
N VAL A 212 14.98 1.29 -4.39
CA VAL A 212 15.07 1.37 -5.86
C VAL A 212 13.69 1.09 -6.44
N ILE A 213 13.18 2.06 -7.19
CA ILE A 213 11.85 2.02 -7.81
C ILE A 213 12.03 2.40 -9.28
N GLU A 214 11.57 1.53 -10.20
CA GLU A 214 11.65 1.76 -11.65
C GLU A 214 13.08 2.10 -12.15
N GLY A 215 14.10 1.55 -11.48
CA GLY A 215 15.51 1.77 -11.83
C GLY A 215 16.15 3.03 -11.22
N GLU A 216 15.36 3.90 -10.60
CA GLU A 216 15.84 5.07 -9.86
C GLU A 216 16.04 4.71 -8.38
N TRP A 217 17.20 5.03 -7.82
CA TRP A 217 17.40 4.87 -6.40
C TRP A 217 17.28 6.20 -5.65
N GLY A 218 16.70 6.14 -4.47
CA GLY A 218 16.48 7.32 -3.64
C GLY A 218 16.20 6.94 -2.20
N ARG A 219 16.04 7.97 -1.38
CA ARG A 219 15.78 7.84 0.05
C ARG A 219 14.35 8.28 0.36
N VAL A 220 13.64 7.49 1.16
CA VAL A 220 12.29 7.82 1.62
C VAL A 220 12.35 9.05 2.53
N GLU A 221 11.80 10.18 2.06
CA GLU A 221 11.79 11.47 2.75
C GLU A 221 10.52 11.65 3.60
N GLU A 222 9.38 11.18 3.09
CA GLU A 222 8.08 11.34 3.74
C GLU A 222 7.16 10.17 3.37
N ILE A 223 6.39 9.68 4.35
CA ILE A 223 5.30 8.72 4.16
C ILE A 223 4.01 9.38 4.64
N THR A 224 3.12 9.73 3.70
CA THR A 224 1.81 10.31 3.99
C THR A 224 0.72 9.23 4.06
N GLY A 225 -0.54 9.62 4.26
CA GLY A 225 -1.68 8.70 4.22
C GLY A 225 -2.05 8.20 2.82
N THR A 226 -1.46 8.75 1.72
CA THR A 226 -1.83 8.44 0.33
C THR A 226 -0.64 8.19 -0.59
N TYR A 227 0.53 8.71 -0.28
CA TYR A 227 1.74 8.59 -1.09
C TYR A 227 3.01 8.57 -0.23
N VAL A 228 4.10 8.11 -0.84
CA VAL A 228 5.47 8.21 -0.33
C VAL A 228 6.22 9.21 -1.21
N SER A 229 6.96 10.13 -0.60
CA SER A 229 7.91 11.00 -1.27
C SER A 229 9.32 10.43 -1.14
N ILE A 230 9.96 10.17 -2.26
CA ILE A 230 11.31 9.63 -2.35
C ILE A 230 12.21 10.67 -2.97
N ARG A 231 13.25 11.07 -2.24
CA ARG A 231 14.27 11.97 -2.74
C ARG A 231 15.32 11.19 -3.50
N ILE A 232 15.34 11.38 -4.82
CA ILE A 232 16.34 10.81 -5.73
C ILE A 232 17.70 11.48 -5.50
N TRP A 233 18.79 10.83 -5.90
CA TRP A 233 20.17 11.30 -5.74
C TRP A 233 20.42 12.69 -6.35
N ASP A 234 19.69 13.07 -7.41
CA ASP A 234 19.76 14.38 -8.08
C ASP A 234 18.80 15.43 -7.50
N GLN A 235 18.23 15.17 -6.32
CA GLN A 235 17.31 16.01 -5.57
C GLN A 235 15.88 16.12 -6.14
N ARG A 236 15.55 15.44 -7.23
CA ARG A 236 14.15 15.25 -7.65
C ARG A 236 13.40 14.46 -6.58
N ARG A 237 12.10 14.67 -6.52
CA ARG A 237 11.20 13.90 -5.65
C ARG A 237 10.26 13.06 -6.50
N GLN A 238 10.36 11.76 -6.32
CA GLN A 238 9.42 10.81 -6.91
C GLN A 238 8.26 10.59 -5.93
N ILE A 239 7.05 10.88 -6.38
CA ILE A 239 5.82 10.71 -5.58
C ILE A 239 5.16 9.42 -6.01
N VAL A 240 5.11 8.45 -5.11
CA VAL A 240 4.61 7.10 -5.38
C VAL A 240 3.38 6.83 -4.51
N PRO A 241 2.21 6.46 -5.07
CA PRO A 241 1.04 6.07 -4.29
C PRO A 241 1.34 4.88 -3.37
N LEU A 242 0.74 4.84 -2.16
CA LEU A 242 0.95 3.74 -1.21
C LEU A 242 0.52 2.38 -1.78
N GLN A 243 -0.55 2.35 -2.56
CA GLN A 243 -1.04 1.14 -3.22
C GLN A 243 0.02 0.53 -4.16
N TRP A 244 0.83 1.37 -4.82
CA TRP A 244 1.90 0.90 -5.70
C TRP A 244 2.90 0.00 -4.98
N PHE A 245 3.30 0.35 -3.74
CA PHE A 245 4.23 -0.44 -2.92
C PHE A 245 3.69 -1.82 -2.51
N ILE A 246 2.36 -1.96 -2.49
CA ILE A 246 1.72 -3.25 -2.16
C ILE A 246 1.56 -4.11 -3.41
N GLU A 247 1.34 -3.48 -4.58
CA GLU A 247 1.05 -4.17 -5.83
C GLU A 247 2.31 -4.47 -6.66
N ASN A 248 3.40 -3.73 -6.47
CA ASN A 248 4.60 -3.85 -7.28
C ASN A 248 5.83 -4.25 -6.45
N PRO A 249 6.73 -5.06 -7.01
CA PRO A 249 8.00 -5.35 -6.38
C PRO A 249 8.92 -4.12 -6.42
N PHE A 250 9.65 -3.90 -5.35
CA PHE A 250 10.69 -2.88 -5.25
C PHE A 250 11.85 -3.42 -4.43
N THR A 251 13.03 -2.80 -4.56
CA THR A 251 14.21 -3.20 -3.79
C THR A 251 14.42 -2.21 -2.63
N ASN A 252 14.56 -2.74 -1.41
CA ASN A 252 14.91 -1.95 -0.22
C ASN A 252 16.31 -2.36 0.24
N TRP A 253 17.28 -1.44 0.14
CA TRP A 253 18.68 -1.70 0.48
C TRP A 253 18.97 -1.62 1.97
N THR A 254 18.09 -0.99 2.75
CA THR A 254 18.31 -0.70 4.17
C THR A 254 17.33 -1.44 5.09
N ARG A 255 16.52 -2.35 4.55
CA ARG A 255 15.46 -3.06 5.28
C ARG A 255 15.91 -3.69 6.59
N ASN A 256 17.04 -4.41 6.57
CA ASN A 256 17.60 -5.14 7.72
C ASN A 256 18.95 -4.58 8.15
N SER A 257 19.72 -4.03 7.24
CA SER A 257 21.05 -3.47 7.45
C SER A 257 21.34 -2.45 6.36
N SER A 258 22.09 -1.43 6.65
CA SER A 258 22.61 -0.46 5.66
C SER A 258 23.78 -1.02 4.86
N GLN A 259 24.40 -2.12 5.32
CA GLN A 259 25.55 -2.73 4.69
C GLN A 259 25.20 -3.34 3.34
N ILE A 260 25.98 -3.00 2.32
CA ILE A 260 25.73 -3.42 0.95
C ILE A 260 27.00 -3.90 0.26
N ILE A 261 26.84 -4.80 -0.70
CA ILE A 261 27.91 -5.26 -1.58
C ILE A 261 27.72 -4.59 -2.95
N GLY A 262 28.75 -3.85 -3.38
CA GLY A 262 28.79 -3.21 -4.67
C GLY A 262 29.55 -4.04 -5.70
N THR A 263 29.15 -3.88 -6.96
CA THR A 263 29.76 -4.58 -8.08
C THR A 263 30.45 -3.57 -9.00
N VAL A 264 31.68 -3.86 -9.40
CA VAL A 264 32.42 -3.13 -10.43
C VAL A 264 32.78 -4.12 -11.54
N PHE A 265 32.47 -3.75 -12.78
CA PHE A 265 32.86 -4.53 -13.95
C PHE A 265 34.03 -3.86 -14.66
N LEU A 266 35.02 -4.67 -15.08
CA LEU A 266 36.16 -4.30 -15.90
C LEU A 266 36.24 -5.23 -17.10
N TYR A 267 36.64 -4.70 -18.25
CA TYR A 267 36.86 -5.48 -19.46
C TYR A 267 38.32 -5.40 -19.84
N VAL A 268 38.99 -6.56 -19.94
CA VAL A 268 40.44 -6.65 -20.28
C VAL A 268 40.71 -7.70 -21.34
N ASP A 269 41.91 -7.64 -21.96
CA ASP A 269 42.35 -8.69 -22.90
C ASP A 269 42.49 -10.05 -22.20
N TYR A 270 42.25 -11.13 -22.92
CA TYR A 270 42.37 -12.51 -22.41
C TYR A 270 43.73 -12.86 -21.83
N ARG A 271 44.78 -12.18 -22.22
CA ARG A 271 46.14 -12.38 -21.74
C ARG A 271 46.44 -11.63 -20.45
N MET A 272 45.51 -10.85 -19.91
CA MET A 272 45.73 -10.07 -18.71
C MET A 272 45.91 -11.02 -17.48
N PRO A 273 47.08 -10.94 -16.79
CA PRO A 273 47.29 -11.73 -15.61
C PRO A 273 46.41 -11.21 -14.46
N LEU A 274 45.72 -12.12 -13.75
CA LEU A 274 44.76 -11.73 -12.72
C LEU A 274 45.41 -11.47 -11.34
N ALA A 275 46.56 -12.10 -11.06
CA ALA A 275 47.23 -11.97 -9.76
C ALA A 275 47.60 -10.49 -9.46
N PRO A 276 48.27 -9.76 -10.36
CA PRO A 276 48.58 -8.34 -10.14
C PRO A 276 47.35 -7.45 -9.92
N LEU A 277 46.23 -7.77 -10.61
CA LEU A 277 44.98 -7.02 -10.40
C LEU A 277 44.37 -7.25 -9.00
N ARG A 278 44.53 -8.45 -8.45
CA ARG A 278 44.11 -8.75 -7.09
C ARG A 278 44.95 -8.03 -6.04
N GLU A 279 46.27 -8.00 -6.24
CA GLU A 279 47.22 -7.28 -5.37
C GLU A 279 46.92 -5.75 -5.41
N GLU A 280 46.66 -5.21 -6.58
CA GLU A 280 46.30 -3.79 -6.72
C GLU A 280 44.94 -3.49 -6.09
N LEU A 281 43.95 -4.37 -6.22
CA LEU A 281 42.67 -4.22 -5.54
C LEU A 281 42.87 -4.19 -4.01
N ASP A 282 43.71 -5.09 -3.46
CA ASP A 282 44.06 -5.08 -2.04
C ASP A 282 44.64 -3.73 -1.63
N ARG A 283 45.61 -3.19 -2.40
CA ARG A 283 46.25 -1.92 -2.13
C ARG A 283 45.23 -0.75 -2.15
N ILE A 284 44.31 -0.72 -3.12
CA ILE A 284 43.27 0.30 -3.21
C ILE A 284 42.37 0.24 -1.98
N LEU A 285 41.91 -0.95 -1.59
CA LEU A 285 40.95 -1.12 -0.50
C LEU A 285 41.57 -0.80 0.85
N GLN A 286 42.84 -1.13 1.10
CA GLN A 286 43.53 -0.76 2.35
C GLN A 286 43.59 0.76 2.60
N THR A 287 43.51 1.56 1.56
CA THR A 287 43.52 3.02 1.65
C THR A 287 42.13 3.66 1.54
N ALA A 288 41.08 2.84 1.31
CA ALA A 288 39.71 3.30 1.09
C ALA A 288 38.91 3.36 2.41
N PRO A 289 38.57 4.55 2.94
CA PRO A 289 37.81 4.67 4.17
C PRO A 289 36.36 4.21 4.00
N GLU A 290 35.86 4.06 2.77
CA GLU A 290 34.52 3.60 2.43
C GLU A 290 34.36 2.08 2.54
N TRP A 291 35.49 1.33 2.58
CA TRP A 291 35.48 -0.11 2.68
C TRP A 291 35.28 -0.58 4.13
N ASP A 292 34.37 -1.54 4.33
CA ASP A 292 34.07 -2.09 5.66
C ASP A 292 34.85 -3.38 6.00
N GLY A 293 35.75 -3.84 5.12
CA GLY A 293 36.63 -5.00 5.36
C GLY A 293 35.97 -6.37 5.21
N ARG A 294 34.67 -6.48 4.86
CA ARG A 294 33.97 -7.78 4.85
C ARG A 294 34.12 -8.57 3.56
N VAL A 295 33.97 -7.88 2.43
CA VAL A 295 33.96 -8.55 1.12
C VAL A 295 34.92 -7.85 0.16
N GLN A 296 35.78 -8.67 -0.45
CA GLN A 296 36.74 -8.27 -1.47
C GLN A 296 36.96 -9.48 -2.39
N VAL A 297 36.43 -9.42 -3.60
CA VAL A 297 36.52 -10.53 -4.54
C VAL A 297 36.75 -9.99 -5.95
N LEU A 298 37.72 -10.57 -6.69
CA LEU A 298 37.93 -10.30 -8.12
C LEU A 298 37.89 -11.64 -8.87
N GLN A 299 36.91 -11.77 -9.77
CA GLN A 299 36.63 -12.99 -10.54
C GLN A 299 36.39 -12.66 -11.99
N VAL A 300 36.71 -13.61 -12.88
CA VAL A 300 36.23 -13.60 -14.27
C VAL A 300 34.80 -14.12 -14.24
N THR A 301 33.85 -13.36 -14.76
CA THR A 301 32.43 -13.73 -14.76
C THR A 301 31.86 -13.94 -16.15
N ASP A 302 32.53 -13.42 -17.17
CA ASP A 302 32.13 -13.64 -18.55
C ASP A 302 33.33 -13.55 -19.49
N ALA A 303 33.21 -14.15 -20.68
CA ALA A 303 34.21 -14.20 -21.73
C ALA A 303 33.52 -13.89 -23.06
N THR A 304 33.63 -12.63 -23.50
CA THR A 304 33.07 -12.17 -24.80
C THR A 304 34.03 -12.45 -25.93
N GLU A 305 33.60 -12.30 -27.17
CA GLU A 305 34.48 -12.46 -28.37
C GLU A 305 35.74 -11.56 -28.35
N LYS A 306 35.69 -10.42 -27.66
CA LYS A 306 36.73 -9.38 -27.69
C LYS A 306 37.49 -9.21 -26.39
N SER A 307 36.86 -9.55 -25.22
CA SER A 307 37.42 -9.26 -23.93
C SER A 307 36.91 -10.23 -22.85
N MET A 308 37.67 -10.34 -21.80
CA MET A 308 37.32 -11.02 -20.58
C MET A 308 36.66 -10.00 -19.62
N GLN A 309 35.48 -10.33 -19.11
CA GLN A 309 34.80 -9.52 -18.11
C GLN A 309 35.27 -9.94 -16.71
N LEU A 310 35.77 -8.97 -15.96
CA LEU A 310 36.09 -9.10 -14.56
C LEU A 310 35.00 -8.47 -13.70
N ARG A 311 34.52 -9.18 -12.70
CA ARG A 311 33.64 -8.67 -11.67
C ARG A 311 34.41 -8.49 -10.38
N VAL A 312 34.38 -7.28 -9.83
CA VAL A 312 34.90 -6.96 -8.51
C VAL A 312 33.71 -6.75 -7.57
N LEU A 313 33.69 -7.46 -6.45
CA LEU A 313 32.71 -7.27 -5.37
C LEU A 313 33.41 -6.62 -4.18
N VAL A 314 32.85 -5.51 -3.70
CA VAL A 314 33.35 -4.78 -2.53
C VAL A 314 32.19 -4.40 -1.62
N SER A 315 32.38 -4.54 -0.31
CA SER A 315 31.35 -4.19 0.68
C SER A 315 31.60 -2.83 1.31
N SER A 316 30.53 -2.20 1.77
CA SER A 316 30.57 -0.90 2.47
C SER A 316 29.50 -0.82 3.56
N PHE A 317 29.62 0.16 4.44
CA PHE A 317 28.68 0.39 5.54
C PHE A 317 27.32 0.91 5.07
N ASP A 318 27.26 1.66 3.97
CA ASP A 318 26.02 2.18 3.40
C ASP A 318 26.09 2.35 1.87
N SER A 319 24.95 2.69 1.26
CA SER A 319 24.79 2.80 -0.19
C SER A 319 25.53 4.00 -0.81
N GLY A 320 25.65 5.11 -0.09
CA GLY A 320 26.40 6.30 -0.55
C GLY A 320 27.90 6.01 -0.62
N LEU A 321 28.48 5.53 0.49
CA LEU A 321 29.87 5.09 0.56
C LEU A 321 30.16 3.97 -0.45
N ASN A 322 29.17 3.11 -0.73
CA ASN A 322 29.33 2.06 -1.73
C ASN A 322 29.51 2.62 -3.14
N TRP A 323 28.79 3.68 -3.47
CA TRP A 323 28.95 4.32 -4.76
C TRP A 323 30.36 4.88 -4.93
N ASP A 324 30.85 5.61 -3.93
CA ASP A 324 32.19 6.22 -3.93
C ASP A 324 33.28 5.15 -3.99
N LEU A 325 33.12 4.09 -3.19
CA LEU A 325 34.05 2.95 -3.21
C LEU A 325 34.13 2.29 -4.59
N ARG A 326 32.99 2.08 -5.26
CA ARG A 326 32.93 1.53 -6.63
C ARG A 326 33.61 2.42 -7.64
N CYS A 327 33.47 3.73 -7.53
CA CYS A 327 34.17 4.70 -8.37
C CYS A 327 35.69 4.63 -8.11
N ARG A 328 36.12 4.71 -6.87
CA ARG A 328 37.53 4.60 -6.47
C ARG A 328 38.19 3.32 -6.99
N VAL A 329 37.53 2.18 -6.79
CA VAL A 329 38.04 0.87 -7.25
C VAL A 329 38.11 0.83 -8.78
N ARG A 330 37.09 1.33 -9.49
CA ARG A 330 37.08 1.35 -10.94
C ARG A 330 38.18 2.23 -11.51
N GLU A 331 38.32 3.44 -11.01
CA GLU A 331 39.34 4.40 -11.43
C GLU A 331 40.76 3.89 -11.10
N GLY A 332 40.95 3.34 -9.92
CA GLY A 332 42.25 2.77 -9.51
C GLY A 332 42.69 1.61 -10.39
N LEU A 333 41.79 0.64 -10.62
CA LEU A 333 42.10 -0.51 -11.48
C LEU A 333 42.30 -0.10 -12.95
N VAL A 334 41.50 0.83 -13.47
CA VAL A 334 41.69 1.36 -14.83
C VAL A 334 43.04 2.04 -14.96
N THR A 335 43.41 2.91 -14.02
CA THR A 335 44.70 3.60 -14.00
C THR A 335 45.86 2.62 -13.92
N TYR A 336 45.74 1.59 -13.09
CA TYR A 336 46.73 0.55 -12.97
C TYR A 336 46.92 -0.23 -14.26
N VAL A 337 45.86 -0.66 -14.94
CA VAL A 337 45.93 -1.34 -16.24
C VAL A 337 46.56 -0.42 -17.31
N GLN A 338 46.19 0.87 -17.33
CA GLN A 338 46.75 1.84 -18.28
C GLN A 338 48.26 2.06 -18.10
N SER A 339 48.71 2.11 -16.84
CA SER A 339 50.12 2.40 -16.54
C SER A 339 51.03 1.20 -16.62
N ALA A 340 50.63 0.09 -15.95
CA ALA A 340 51.47 -1.10 -15.82
C ALA A 340 51.23 -2.14 -16.92
N TYR A 341 50.04 -2.19 -17.49
CA TYR A 341 49.62 -3.23 -18.44
C TYR A 341 48.91 -2.66 -19.69
N PRO A 342 49.41 -1.61 -20.38
CA PRO A 342 48.70 -0.96 -21.48
C PRO A 342 48.43 -1.89 -22.67
N HIS A 343 49.23 -2.96 -22.79
CA HIS A 343 49.08 -3.95 -23.84
C HIS A 343 47.90 -4.94 -23.63
N PHE A 344 47.29 -4.92 -22.46
CA PHE A 344 46.17 -5.81 -22.09
C PHE A 344 44.83 -5.09 -22.03
N LEU A 345 44.78 -3.84 -22.49
CA LEU A 345 43.51 -3.17 -22.77
C LEU A 345 42.79 -3.90 -23.91
N PRO A 346 41.45 -3.91 -23.95
CA PRO A 346 40.67 -4.56 -25.01
C PRO A 346 41.12 -4.12 -26.39
N ARG A 347 41.39 -5.09 -27.26
CA ARG A 347 41.89 -4.86 -28.64
C ARG A 347 41.08 -5.64 -29.66
N THR A 348 40.84 -5.06 -30.81
CA THR A 348 40.35 -5.78 -31.97
C THR A 348 41.53 -6.43 -32.66
N ARG A 349 41.51 -7.76 -32.81
CA ARG A 349 42.50 -8.52 -33.60
C ARG A 349 41.89 -8.71 -34.97
N ALA A 350 42.62 -8.29 -35.96
CA ALA A 350 42.30 -8.53 -37.38
C ALA A 350 43.51 -9.22 -38.01
N ASP A 351 43.33 -10.44 -38.47
CA ASP A 351 44.34 -11.13 -39.29
C ASP A 351 44.14 -10.72 -40.72
N TRP A 352 45.11 -9.99 -41.25
CA TRP A 352 45.16 -9.63 -42.66
C TRP A 352 45.97 -10.68 -43.38
N SER A 353 45.29 -11.56 -44.12
CA SER A 353 45.98 -12.42 -45.09
C SER A 353 46.01 -11.66 -46.41
N PRO A 354 47.19 -11.42 -47.05
CA PRO A 354 47.24 -10.96 -48.42
C PRO A 354 46.48 -11.95 -49.32
N GLU A 355 45.73 -11.45 -50.29
CA GLU A 355 45.00 -12.31 -51.23
C GLU A 355 45.99 -13.29 -51.88
N GLY A 356 45.89 -14.59 -51.58
CA GLY A 356 46.69 -15.66 -52.20
C GLY A 356 47.55 -16.49 -51.26
N GLU A 357 47.71 -16.13 -49.99
CA GLU A 357 48.44 -16.97 -49.03
C GLU A 357 47.46 -17.91 -48.28
N HIS A 358 47.44 -19.18 -48.67
CA HIS A 358 46.75 -20.22 -47.93
C HIS A 358 47.34 -20.29 -46.52
N VAL A 359 46.61 -19.88 -45.51
CA VAL A 359 46.97 -20.15 -44.13
C VAL A 359 46.80 -21.65 -43.91
N ASP A 360 47.92 -22.38 -43.95
CA ASP A 360 47.96 -23.76 -43.48
C ASP A 360 47.62 -23.74 -41.99
N PHE A 361 46.37 -24.07 -41.67
CA PHE A 361 46.05 -24.38 -40.28
C PHE A 361 46.91 -25.55 -39.87
N ALA A 362 47.79 -25.35 -38.88
CA ALA A 362 48.55 -26.43 -38.26
C ALA A 362 47.59 -27.60 -37.98
N PRO A 363 47.97 -28.83 -38.34
CA PRO A 363 47.10 -29.98 -38.12
C PRO A 363 46.73 -30.05 -36.63
N PRO A 364 45.55 -30.56 -36.29
CA PRO A 364 45.14 -30.70 -34.89
C PRO A 364 46.23 -31.43 -34.14
N LEU A 365 46.68 -30.89 -33.01
CA LEU A 365 47.62 -31.51 -32.11
C LEU A 365 47.24 -32.99 -31.96
N GLU A 366 48.07 -33.88 -32.48
CA GLU A 366 47.94 -35.32 -32.27
C GLU A 366 47.77 -35.55 -30.77
N ARG A 367 46.64 -36.09 -30.41
CA ARG A 367 46.42 -36.53 -29.02
C ARG A 367 47.53 -37.50 -28.71
N SER A 368 48.40 -37.11 -27.83
CA SER A 368 49.43 -38.01 -27.27
C SER A 368 48.70 -39.27 -26.78
N ALA A 369 48.99 -40.36 -27.49
CA ALA A 369 48.58 -41.70 -27.09
C ALA A 369 49.13 -42.00 -25.69
N GLY A 370 48.30 -42.08 -24.68
CA GLY A 370 48.76 -42.41 -23.35
C GLY A 370 47.73 -42.22 -22.23
N LEU A 371 46.48 -42.58 -22.48
CA LEU A 371 45.57 -42.89 -21.35
C LEU A 371 45.19 -44.37 -21.42
N PRO A 372 45.45 -45.18 -20.39
CA PRO A 372 45.07 -46.60 -20.40
C PRO A 372 43.54 -46.73 -20.42
N SER A 373 43.05 -47.58 -21.31
CA SER A 373 41.65 -47.99 -21.42
C SER A 373 41.21 -48.63 -20.10
N ARG A 374 40.29 -48.00 -19.42
CA ARG A 374 39.58 -48.65 -18.30
C ARG A 374 38.62 -49.67 -18.87
N SER A 375 38.95 -50.93 -18.66
CA SER A 375 38.14 -52.11 -18.95
C SER A 375 36.74 -51.99 -18.35
N SER A 376 35.76 -52.36 -19.16
CA SER A 376 34.40 -52.67 -18.80
C SER A 376 34.30 -53.70 -17.70
N HIS A 377 33.73 -53.36 -16.55
CA HIS A 377 33.12 -54.33 -15.64
C HIS A 377 31.61 -54.08 -15.56
N THR A 378 30.89 -55.00 -16.17
CA THR A 378 29.49 -55.29 -15.93
C THR A 378 29.35 -55.96 -14.57
N ALA A 379 28.50 -55.44 -13.71
CA ALA A 379 27.67 -56.25 -12.79
C ALA A 379 26.66 -55.37 -12.06
N ASN A 380 25.46 -55.59 -12.43
CA ASN A 380 24.24 -55.87 -11.64
C ASN A 380 24.11 -55.29 -10.22
N THR A 381 22.90 -54.70 -10.06
CA THR A 381 21.88 -55.05 -9.06
C THR A 381 21.69 -54.12 -7.88
N GLU A 382 20.46 -53.73 -7.78
CA GLU A 382 19.63 -53.39 -6.62
C GLU A 382 19.37 -51.92 -6.26
N ALA A 383 18.10 -51.69 -6.26
CA ALA A 383 17.37 -50.51 -5.91
C ALA A 383 17.39 -50.23 -4.41
N ASP A 384 17.39 -48.95 -4.05
CA ASP A 384 16.41 -48.44 -3.12
C ASP A 384 16.42 -46.88 -3.11
N PRO A 385 15.26 -46.24 -2.87
CA PRO A 385 15.07 -44.84 -3.14
C PRO A 385 15.12 -43.98 -1.87
N VAL A 386 15.92 -42.93 -1.83
CA VAL A 386 15.78 -41.86 -0.81
C VAL A 386 15.93 -40.49 -1.45
N ALA A 387 14.84 -39.79 -1.42
CA ALA A 387 14.60 -38.34 -1.37
C ALA A 387 15.71 -37.39 -1.84
N SER A 388 15.58 -36.85 -3.04
CA SER A 388 16.27 -35.64 -3.48
C SER A 388 15.46 -34.40 -3.12
N ARG A 389 15.94 -33.62 -2.16
CA ARG A 389 15.56 -32.23 -2.01
C ARG A 389 16.26 -31.41 -3.09
N GLY A 390 15.50 -30.95 -4.09
CA GLY A 390 15.98 -30.04 -5.11
C GLY A 390 16.15 -28.64 -4.54
N GLU A 391 17.36 -28.18 -4.45
CA GLU A 391 17.71 -26.76 -4.34
C GLU A 391 17.43 -26.10 -5.69
N ARG A 392 16.41 -25.26 -5.75
CA ARG A 392 16.15 -24.38 -6.88
C ARG A 392 17.11 -23.19 -6.77
N HIS A 393 18.12 -23.15 -7.60
CA HIS A 393 18.86 -21.92 -7.91
C HIS A 393 17.88 -20.92 -8.56
N GLY A 394 17.60 -19.81 -7.87
CA GLY A 394 16.91 -18.67 -8.44
C GLY A 394 17.82 -17.90 -9.41
N PRO A 395 17.26 -17.17 -10.39
CA PRO A 395 18.05 -16.42 -11.37
C PRO A 395 18.83 -15.28 -10.68
N ASP A 396 20.07 -15.09 -11.11
CA ASP A 396 21.02 -14.06 -10.66
C ASP A 396 20.43 -12.64 -10.93
N PRO A 397 20.19 -11.80 -9.93
CA PRO A 397 19.63 -10.46 -10.12
C PRO A 397 20.55 -9.47 -10.86
N ALA A 398 21.80 -9.85 -11.14
CA ALA A 398 22.74 -9.00 -11.87
C ALA A 398 22.52 -8.96 -13.40
N ALA A 399 21.74 -9.88 -13.96
CA ALA A 399 21.52 -9.96 -15.42
C ALA A 399 20.55 -8.88 -15.95
N HIS A 400 19.71 -8.27 -15.11
CA HIS A 400 18.73 -7.27 -15.55
C HIS A 400 19.27 -5.84 -15.66
N ALA A 401 20.44 -5.52 -15.13
CA ALA A 401 21.01 -4.17 -15.20
C ALA A 401 21.78 -3.87 -16.50
N ALA A 402 22.06 -4.88 -17.33
CA ALA A 402 22.85 -4.73 -18.56
C ALA A 402 22.01 -4.56 -19.84
N ALA A 403 20.70 -4.69 -19.79
CA ALA A 403 19.83 -4.67 -20.99
C ALA A 403 19.20 -3.31 -21.34
N SER A 404 19.53 -2.23 -20.62
CA SER A 404 18.93 -0.90 -20.84
C SER A 404 19.89 0.14 -21.43
N THR A 405 20.68 -0.23 -22.44
CA THR A 405 21.39 0.77 -23.27
C THR A 405 21.31 0.36 -24.74
N ALA A 406 20.11 0.49 -25.33
CA ALA A 406 19.98 0.61 -26.78
C ALA A 406 19.71 2.09 -27.11
N PRO A 407 20.40 2.68 -28.13
CA PRO A 407 20.20 4.09 -28.47
C PRO A 407 18.87 4.29 -29.18
N GLU A 408 18.06 5.17 -28.63
CA GLU A 408 16.81 5.64 -29.20
C GLU A 408 17.08 6.41 -30.50
N LYS A 409 16.53 5.94 -31.60
CA LYS A 409 16.56 6.61 -32.88
C LYS A 409 15.80 7.93 -32.78
N LYS A 410 16.51 9.05 -32.94
CA LYS A 410 15.94 10.37 -33.23
C LYS A 410 15.12 10.31 -34.50
N GLN A 411 13.83 10.42 -34.43
CA GLN A 411 12.97 10.87 -35.52
C GLN A 411 13.00 12.41 -35.55
N ALA A 412 13.59 12.95 -36.61
CA ALA A 412 13.48 14.35 -36.97
C ALA A 412 12.04 14.61 -37.42
N VAL A 413 11.35 15.52 -36.77
CA VAL A 413 10.11 16.11 -37.29
C VAL A 413 10.46 17.48 -37.82
N ASP A 414 10.28 17.63 -39.12
CA ASP A 414 10.38 18.89 -39.86
C ASP A 414 9.40 19.92 -39.26
N MET A 415 9.94 21.06 -38.84
CA MET A 415 9.19 22.28 -38.66
C MET A 415 9.16 23.05 -39.97
N GLU A 416 8.04 22.98 -40.65
CA GLU A 416 7.70 23.88 -41.74
C GLU A 416 6.92 25.07 -41.21
N SER A 417 7.38 26.23 -41.63
CA SER A 417 6.95 27.58 -41.32
C SER A 417 5.54 27.90 -41.86
N ALA A 418 4.73 28.61 -41.06
CA ALA A 418 3.74 29.57 -41.58
C ALA A 418 3.44 30.64 -40.53
N ASP A 419 4.03 31.77 -40.67
CA ASP A 419 3.49 33.07 -41.09
C ASP A 419 2.38 33.69 -40.19
N SER A 420 2.75 34.82 -39.56
CA SER A 420 1.90 35.87 -38.97
C SER A 420 1.18 36.66 -40.09
N PRO A 421 0.11 37.48 -39.98
CA PRO A 421 -0.15 38.44 -38.89
C PRO A 421 -1.65 38.75 -38.60
N ARG A 422 -1.97 39.15 -37.41
CA ARG A 422 -2.59 40.43 -37.00
C ARG A 422 -3.03 40.36 -35.54
#